data_1f29f100b8ed361dcec3dc0a3ffa0c1b
#
_entry.id   1f29f100b8ed361dcec3dc0a3ffa0c1b
#
_cell.length_a   1.000
_cell.length_b   1.000
_cell.length_c   1.000
_cell.angle_alpha   90.00
_cell.angle_beta   90.00
_cell.angle_gamma   90.00
#
_symmetry.space_group_name_H-M   'P 1'
#
loop_
_entity.id
_entity.type
_entity.pdbx_description
1 polymer ?
#
loop_
_entity_poly.entity_id
_entity_poly.type
_entity_poly.pdbx_seq_one_letter_code
_entity_poly.pdbx_strand_id
1 'polypeptide(L)'
;VRDVIFFYTKGTSWIWNWQYTPYDVEYIRKNYRHKDADGRLYRLDNLTAAKGGGDTSYEFHGTFPYKGRYWAYSRENMEKFLAEGRIYFPQGGGTPCYKRYLDEMPGVPLQNDWDDIAPASGSEYLGYPTQKPVALLERIIRASSNPGDVVVDPFCGCGTAIHAAQKLGR
;
A
#
# COMPACT_ATOMS: atom_id res chain seq x y z
N VAL A 1 -3.91 -18.96 19.29
CA VAL A 1 -3.26 -19.91 18.33
C VAL A 1 -2.93 -19.10 17.09
N ARG A 2 -1.71 -19.25 16.56
CA ARG A 2 -1.28 -18.60 15.31
C ARG A 2 -0.89 -19.69 14.32
N ASP A 3 -1.34 -19.54 13.09
CA ASP A 3 -0.86 -20.36 11.97
C ASP A 3 0.35 -19.69 11.33
N VAL A 4 1.30 -20.47 10.82
CA VAL A 4 2.46 -19.96 10.09
C VAL A 4 2.31 -20.37 8.64
N ILE A 5 2.46 -19.38 7.74
CA ILE A 5 2.40 -19.60 6.29
C ILE A 5 3.81 -19.44 5.74
N PHE A 6 4.30 -20.45 5.06
CA PHE A 6 5.59 -20.40 4.39
C PHE A 6 5.41 -20.17 2.89
N PHE A 7 6.23 -19.31 2.33
CA PHE A 7 6.30 -19.07 0.91
C PHE A 7 7.59 -19.65 0.33
N TYR A 8 7.46 -20.60 -0.59
CA TYR A 8 8.58 -21.23 -1.26
C TYR A 8 8.48 -21.09 -2.77
N THR A 9 9.62 -21.03 -3.44
CA THR A 9 9.72 -21.02 -4.90
C THR A 9 10.68 -22.10 -5.35
N LYS A 10 10.42 -22.72 -6.49
CA LYS A 10 11.30 -23.72 -7.09
C LYS A 10 12.54 -23.08 -7.73
N GLY A 11 12.42 -21.86 -8.20
CA GLY A 11 13.48 -21.13 -8.90
C GLY A 11 13.71 -19.73 -8.31
N THR A 12 14.48 -18.94 -9.03
CA THR A 12 14.80 -17.55 -8.67
C THR A 12 13.77 -16.53 -9.16
N SER A 13 12.76 -16.97 -9.90
CA SER A 13 11.66 -16.15 -10.42
C SER A 13 10.35 -16.63 -9.81
N TRP A 14 9.56 -15.71 -9.32
CA TRP A 14 8.25 -15.97 -8.72
C TRP A 14 7.29 -14.82 -8.97
N ILE A 15 5.99 -15.09 -8.83
CA ILE A 15 4.93 -14.07 -8.85
C ILE A 15 4.74 -13.57 -7.42
N TRP A 16 4.76 -12.23 -7.27
CA TRP A 16 4.37 -11.56 -6.05
C TRP A 16 3.60 -10.29 -6.39
N ASN A 17 2.29 -10.36 -6.22
CA ASN A 17 1.39 -9.22 -6.40
C ASN A 17 1.20 -8.52 -5.07
N TRP A 18 1.64 -7.27 -4.95
CA TRP A 18 1.52 -6.49 -3.73
C TRP A 18 0.06 -6.42 -3.28
N GLN A 19 -0.19 -6.82 -2.05
CA GLN A 19 -1.48 -6.70 -1.40
C GLN A 19 -1.42 -5.57 -0.38
N TYR A 20 -2.57 -4.92 -0.13
CA TYR A 20 -2.68 -3.81 0.79
C TYR A 20 -3.87 -4.02 1.70
N THR A 21 -3.75 -3.59 2.95
CA THR A 21 -4.86 -3.47 3.89
C THR A 21 -5.30 -2.01 3.98
N PRO A 22 -6.58 -1.73 4.23
CA PRO A 22 -7.04 -0.36 4.45
C PRO A 22 -6.26 0.32 5.57
N TYR A 23 -6.08 1.63 5.46
CA TYR A 23 -5.56 2.39 6.60
C TYR A 23 -6.56 2.35 7.75
N ASP A 24 -6.05 2.25 8.96
CA ASP A 24 -6.83 2.42 10.17
C ASP A 24 -7.46 3.83 10.24
N VAL A 25 -8.66 3.92 10.79
CA VAL A 25 -9.42 5.18 10.86
C VAL A 25 -8.69 6.23 11.69
N GLU A 26 -8.04 5.83 12.79
CA GLU A 26 -7.28 6.75 13.63
C GLU A 26 -6.01 7.22 12.91
N TYR A 27 -5.36 6.32 12.15
CA TYR A 27 -4.23 6.69 11.31
C TYR A 27 -4.63 7.75 10.27
N ILE A 28 -5.76 7.57 9.59
CA ILE A 28 -6.28 8.55 8.63
C ILE A 28 -6.53 9.89 9.33
N ARG A 29 -7.25 9.87 10.44
CA ARG A 29 -7.58 11.06 11.24
C ARG A 29 -6.34 11.81 11.72
N LYS A 30 -5.29 11.10 12.09
CA LYS A 30 -4.04 11.67 12.60
C LYS A 30 -3.17 12.26 11.48
N ASN A 31 -3.09 11.63 10.33
CA ASN A 31 -2.12 11.97 9.30
C ASN A 31 -2.73 12.77 8.14
N TYR A 32 -3.97 12.50 7.73
CA TYR A 32 -4.65 13.17 6.62
C TYR A 32 -5.58 14.27 7.14
N ARG A 33 -4.97 15.29 7.76
CA ARG A 33 -5.67 16.38 8.45
C ARG A 33 -6.03 17.56 7.55
N HIS A 34 -5.50 17.58 6.35
CA HIS A 34 -5.73 18.67 5.41
C HIS A 34 -6.81 18.27 4.41
N LYS A 35 -7.56 19.26 3.97
CA LYS A 35 -8.60 19.09 2.96
C LYS A 35 -8.39 20.10 1.86
N ASP A 36 -8.42 19.67 0.62
CA ASP A 36 -8.33 20.55 -0.53
C ASP A 36 -9.70 21.14 -0.92
N ALA A 37 -9.71 22.11 -1.82
CA ALA A 37 -10.93 22.79 -2.26
C ALA A 37 -11.97 21.84 -2.87
N ASP A 38 -11.54 20.76 -3.50
CA ASP A 38 -12.38 19.70 -4.06
C ASP A 38 -12.89 18.69 -3.02
N GLY A 39 -12.48 18.86 -1.75
CA GLY A 39 -12.88 17.99 -0.64
C GLY A 39 -11.95 16.80 -0.38
N ARG A 40 -10.91 16.59 -1.18
CA ARG A 40 -9.95 15.49 -1.01
C ARG A 40 -9.08 15.68 0.23
N LEU A 41 -8.93 14.60 1.00
CA LEU A 41 -8.05 14.58 2.16
C LEU A 41 -6.60 14.33 1.74
N TYR A 42 -5.67 15.08 2.32
CA TYR A 42 -4.25 14.88 2.08
C TYR A 42 -3.41 15.06 3.34
N ARG A 43 -2.22 14.51 3.31
CA ARG A 43 -1.14 14.77 4.27
C ARG A 43 -0.02 15.53 3.58
N LEU A 44 0.81 16.19 4.38
CA LEU A 44 1.99 16.89 3.91
C LEU A 44 3.22 16.01 4.08
N ASP A 45 3.83 15.65 2.96
CA ASP A 45 5.07 14.90 2.90
C ASP A 45 6.25 15.82 2.59
N ASN A 46 7.41 15.45 3.12
CA ASN A 46 8.65 16.21 2.92
C ASN A 46 9.14 16.07 1.46
N LEU A 47 9.53 17.19 0.86
CA LEU A 47 10.13 17.26 -0.47
C LEU A 47 11.65 17.20 -0.45
N THR A 48 12.29 17.03 0.73
CA THR A 48 13.73 16.99 0.85
C THR A 48 14.25 15.61 1.24
N ALA A 49 15.48 15.28 0.81
CA ALA A 49 16.20 14.05 1.10
C ALA A 49 17.51 14.31 1.83
N ALA A 50 18.02 13.31 2.55
CA ALA A 50 19.31 13.41 3.24
C ALA A 50 20.52 13.29 2.30
N LYS A 51 20.32 12.66 1.13
CA LYS A 51 21.35 12.53 0.09
C LYS A 51 20.83 13.16 -1.19
N GLY A 52 21.65 13.95 -1.86
CA GLY A 52 21.37 14.48 -3.19
C GLY A 52 21.63 13.45 -4.28
N GLY A 53 20.92 13.59 -5.39
CA GLY A 53 21.18 12.85 -6.63
C GLY A 53 21.12 13.83 -7.80
N GLY A 54 22.24 14.06 -8.49
CA GLY A 54 22.31 15.07 -9.54
C GLY A 54 22.18 16.51 -8.99
N ASP A 55 21.62 17.42 -9.80
CA ASP A 55 21.33 18.80 -9.37
C ASP A 55 20.03 18.85 -8.56
N THR A 56 20.15 18.75 -7.25
CA THR A 56 19.03 18.75 -6.29
C THR A 56 19.19 19.85 -5.21
N SER A 57 20.09 20.83 -5.43
CA SER A 57 20.34 21.97 -4.54
C SER A 57 19.93 23.31 -5.16
N TYR A 58 18.94 23.30 -6.04
CA TYR A 58 18.46 24.48 -6.74
C TYR A 58 17.47 25.30 -5.91
N GLU A 59 17.31 26.56 -6.27
CA GLU A 59 16.22 27.41 -5.78
C GLU A 59 14.88 26.97 -6.42
N PHE A 60 13.85 26.82 -5.58
CA PHE A 60 12.49 26.54 -6.01
C PHE A 60 11.53 27.58 -5.41
N HIS A 61 11.02 28.48 -6.27
CA HIS A 61 10.09 29.56 -5.88
C HIS A 61 10.51 30.33 -4.61
N GLY A 62 11.75 30.81 -4.60
CA GLY A 62 12.29 31.61 -3.50
C GLY A 62 12.79 30.78 -2.31
N THR A 63 12.77 29.45 -2.40
CA THR A 63 13.18 28.58 -1.30
C THR A 63 14.26 27.60 -1.74
N PHE A 64 15.26 27.41 -0.89
CA PHE A 64 16.26 26.34 -1.00
C PHE A 64 15.95 25.21 -0.01
N PRO A 65 16.44 23.97 -0.27
CA PRO A 65 16.45 22.95 0.76
C PRO A 65 17.28 23.46 1.96
N TYR A 66 16.84 23.16 3.18
CA TYR A 66 17.59 23.60 4.35
C TYR A 66 18.96 22.92 4.47
N LYS A 67 19.84 23.54 5.21
CA LYS A 67 21.26 23.14 5.33
C LYS A 67 21.42 21.63 5.59
N GLY A 68 22.20 20.96 4.75
CA GLY A 68 22.45 19.52 4.83
C GLY A 68 21.36 18.65 4.20
N ARG A 69 20.40 19.26 3.50
CA ARG A 69 19.36 18.54 2.75
C ARG A 69 19.40 18.94 1.27
N TYR A 70 18.73 18.12 0.47
CA TYR A 70 18.60 18.25 -0.97
C TYR A 70 17.14 18.09 -1.36
N TRP A 71 16.71 18.62 -2.49
CA TRP A 71 15.39 18.23 -3.00
C TRP A 71 15.38 16.74 -3.32
N ALA A 72 14.28 16.06 -3.01
CA ALA A 72 14.10 14.64 -3.34
C ALA A 72 13.78 14.41 -4.82
N TYR A 73 13.49 15.49 -5.55
CA TYR A 73 13.03 15.46 -6.94
C TYR A 73 13.83 16.45 -7.79
N SER A 74 13.92 16.19 -9.10
CA SER A 74 14.46 17.14 -10.07
C SER A 74 13.59 18.40 -10.16
N ARG A 75 14.16 19.51 -10.63
CA ARG A 75 13.43 20.76 -10.87
C ARG A 75 12.19 20.52 -11.76
N GLU A 76 12.34 19.76 -12.84
CA GLU A 76 11.25 19.43 -13.75
C GLU A 76 10.08 18.75 -13.04
N ASN A 77 10.36 17.76 -12.19
CA ASN A 77 9.30 17.07 -11.41
C ASN A 77 8.65 18.00 -10.38
N MET A 78 9.43 18.89 -9.76
CA MET A 78 8.87 19.87 -8.81
C MET A 78 7.94 20.86 -9.49
N GLU A 79 8.30 21.37 -10.69
CA GLU A 79 7.42 22.25 -11.49
C GLU A 79 6.16 21.52 -11.96
N LYS A 80 6.29 20.25 -12.34
CA LYS A 80 5.13 19.41 -12.65
C LYS A 80 4.18 19.28 -11.46
N PHE A 81 4.70 18.97 -10.27
CA PHE A 81 3.89 18.89 -9.04
C PHE A 81 3.23 20.21 -8.70
N LEU A 82 3.92 21.33 -8.96
CA LEU A 82 3.33 22.65 -8.77
C LEU A 82 2.17 22.89 -9.74
N ALA A 83 2.34 22.60 -11.02
CA ALA A 83 1.29 22.72 -12.02
C ALA A 83 0.07 21.84 -11.74
N GLU A 84 0.30 20.65 -11.14
CA GLU A 84 -0.76 19.75 -10.67
C GLU A 84 -1.42 20.19 -9.34
N GLY A 85 -1.01 21.32 -8.74
CA GLY A 85 -1.50 21.80 -7.46
C GLY A 85 -1.08 20.97 -6.26
N ARG A 86 -0.03 20.15 -6.39
CA ARG A 86 0.44 19.20 -5.38
C ARG A 86 1.50 19.76 -4.43
N ILE A 87 1.90 21.01 -4.62
CA ILE A 87 2.84 21.69 -3.71
C ILE A 87 2.04 22.58 -2.76
N TYR A 88 2.33 22.43 -1.49
CA TYR A 88 1.84 23.29 -0.42
C TYR A 88 2.96 24.20 0.06
N PHE A 89 2.75 25.51 0.00
CA PHE A 89 3.65 26.50 0.57
C PHE A 89 3.10 26.95 1.93
N PRO A 90 3.86 26.77 3.04
CA PRO A 90 3.44 27.23 4.36
C PRO A 90 3.27 28.75 4.40
N GLN A 91 2.18 29.26 4.97
CA GLN A 91 1.88 30.70 5.04
C GLN A 91 2.92 31.51 5.80
N GLY A 92 3.60 30.90 6.77
CA GLY A 92 4.69 31.51 7.56
C GLY A 92 6.09 31.44 6.91
N GLY A 93 6.18 31.01 5.67
CA GLY A 93 7.46 30.68 5.01
C GLY A 93 7.95 29.30 5.41
N GLY A 94 9.06 28.88 4.80
CA GLY A 94 9.67 27.58 5.06
C GLY A 94 9.65 26.64 3.84
N THR A 95 10.11 25.42 4.04
CA THR A 95 10.23 24.44 2.96
C THR A 95 8.86 23.99 2.49
N PRO A 96 8.57 24.05 1.17
CA PRO A 96 7.33 23.54 0.63
C PRO A 96 7.18 22.02 0.88
N CYS A 97 5.94 21.56 0.90
CA CYS A 97 5.59 20.17 1.14
C CYS A 97 4.78 19.59 -0.03
N TYR A 98 4.85 18.28 -0.21
CA TYR A 98 4.05 17.55 -1.19
C TYR A 98 2.69 17.17 -0.59
N LYS A 99 1.61 17.48 -1.28
CA LYS A 99 0.26 17.02 -0.92
C LYS A 99 0.09 15.57 -1.37
N ARG A 100 0.06 14.65 -0.41
CA ARG A 100 -0.23 13.25 -0.70
C ARG A 100 -1.67 12.93 -0.38
N TYR A 101 -2.45 12.72 -1.41
CA TYR A 101 -3.88 12.47 -1.29
C TYR A 101 -4.17 11.05 -0.81
N LEU A 102 -5.17 10.92 0.06
CA LEU A 102 -5.57 9.63 0.66
C LEU A 102 -6.15 8.67 -0.38
N ASP A 103 -6.97 9.18 -1.28
CA ASP A 103 -7.65 8.41 -2.33
C ASP A 103 -6.71 7.87 -3.43
N GLU A 104 -5.46 8.32 -3.46
CA GLU A 104 -4.41 7.80 -4.33
C GLU A 104 -3.55 6.74 -3.64
N MET A 105 -3.76 6.51 -2.36
CA MET A 105 -2.95 5.56 -1.59
C MET A 105 -3.62 4.19 -1.57
N PRO A 106 -2.89 3.13 -1.92
CA PRO A 106 -3.45 1.78 -1.95
C PRO A 106 -3.75 1.21 -0.56
N GLY A 107 -3.26 1.84 0.49
CA GLY A 107 -3.33 1.35 1.87
C GLY A 107 -1.96 1.01 2.45
N VAL A 108 -1.95 0.21 3.50
CA VAL A 108 -0.73 -0.32 4.12
C VAL A 108 -0.30 -1.57 3.37
N PRO A 109 0.95 -1.64 2.85
CA PRO A 109 1.45 -2.87 2.28
C PRO A 109 1.30 -4.03 3.25
N LEU A 110 0.88 -5.19 2.76
CA LEU A 110 0.66 -6.38 3.58
C LEU A 110 1.91 -6.71 4.39
N GLN A 111 1.73 -6.81 5.69
CA GLN A 111 2.79 -7.15 6.63
C GLN A 111 2.86 -8.68 6.81
N ASN A 112 3.81 -9.14 7.61
CA ASN A 112 4.00 -10.55 7.93
C ASN A 112 3.07 -11.09 9.03
N ASP A 113 2.34 -10.23 9.73
CA ASP A 113 1.33 -10.60 10.73
C ASP A 113 -0.06 -10.20 10.19
N TRP A 114 -0.98 -11.18 10.10
CA TRP A 114 -2.33 -11.01 9.53
C TRP A 114 -3.35 -11.27 10.61
N ASP A 115 -3.69 -10.24 11.35
CA ASP A 115 -4.69 -10.26 12.44
C ASP A 115 -6.06 -9.73 12.01
N ASP A 116 -6.18 -9.26 10.78
CA ASP A 116 -7.38 -8.69 10.19
C ASP A 116 -8.33 -9.73 9.57
N ILE A 117 -7.95 -11.02 9.55
CA ILE A 117 -8.77 -12.11 9.02
C ILE A 117 -9.33 -12.95 10.17
N ALA A 118 -10.65 -12.85 10.38
CA ALA A 118 -11.33 -13.68 11.36
C ALA A 118 -11.41 -15.16 10.92
N PRO A 119 -11.47 -16.12 11.87
CA PRO A 119 -11.79 -17.51 11.55
C PRO A 119 -13.11 -17.67 10.81
N ALA A 120 -13.23 -18.74 9.99
CA ALA A 120 -14.47 -19.05 9.30
C ALA A 120 -15.65 -19.18 10.29
N SER A 121 -16.76 -18.48 10.01
CA SER A 121 -17.93 -18.43 10.88
C SER A 121 -19.21 -18.17 10.10
N GLY A 122 -20.36 -18.31 10.75
CA GLY A 122 -21.68 -18.05 10.14
C GLY A 122 -21.93 -18.94 8.92
N SER A 123 -22.44 -18.37 7.84
CA SER A 123 -22.77 -19.08 6.59
C SER A 123 -21.55 -19.62 5.84
N GLU A 124 -20.34 -19.10 6.13
CA GLU A 124 -19.12 -19.60 5.54
C GLU A 124 -18.67 -20.93 6.15
N TYR A 125 -19.00 -21.17 7.43
CA TYR A 125 -18.56 -22.36 8.15
C TYR A 125 -19.39 -23.58 7.76
N LEU A 126 -18.75 -24.57 7.15
CA LEU A 126 -19.38 -25.79 6.64
C LEU A 126 -19.35 -26.96 7.64
N GLY A 127 -18.99 -26.73 8.90
CA GLY A 127 -18.86 -27.78 9.90
C GLY A 127 -17.54 -28.57 9.82
N TYR A 128 -16.59 -28.14 8.99
CA TYR A 128 -15.27 -28.79 8.88
C TYR A 128 -14.32 -28.21 9.93
N PRO A 129 -13.82 -29.02 10.91
CA PRO A 129 -13.12 -28.51 12.09
C PRO A 129 -11.86 -27.69 11.81
N THR A 130 -11.17 -27.95 10.68
CA THR A 130 -9.93 -27.27 10.29
C THR A 130 -10.14 -26.31 9.11
N GLN A 131 -11.39 -25.92 8.82
CA GLN A 131 -11.69 -25.00 7.77
C GLN A 131 -10.98 -23.66 7.96
N LYS A 132 -10.29 -23.20 6.93
CA LYS A 132 -9.69 -21.87 6.87
C LYS A 132 -10.67 -20.90 6.23
N PRO A 133 -10.66 -19.60 6.63
CA PRO A 133 -11.55 -18.63 6.01
C PRO A 133 -11.18 -18.37 4.54
N VAL A 134 -12.19 -18.15 3.70
CA VAL A 134 -12.02 -17.88 2.27
C VAL A 134 -11.13 -16.64 2.06
N ALA A 135 -11.29 -15.60 2.89
CA ALA A 135 -10.47 -14.39 2.82
C ALA A 135 -8.97 -14.66 2.96
N LEU A 136 -8.56 -15.65 3.77
CA LEU A 136 -7.16 -16.05 3.89
C LEU A 136 -6.63 -16.63 2.58
N LEU A 137 -7.39 -17.56 2.00
CA LEU A 137 -6.98 -18.23 0.74
C LEU A 137 -7.02 -17.23 -0.42
N GLU A 138 -8.00 -16.33 -0.48
CA GLU A 138 -8.03 -15.26 -1.48
C GLU A 138 -6.78 -14.37 -1.40
N ARG A 139 -6.36 -13.98 -0.20
CA ARG A 139 -5.15 -13.17 0.00
C ARG A 139 -3.89 -13.89 -0.48
N ILE A 140 -3.72 -15.15 -0.11
CA ILE A 140 -2.58 -15.98 -0.54
C ILE A 140 -2.57 -16.11 -2.07
N ILE A 141 -3.69 -16.48 -2.67
CA ILE A 141 -3.83 -16.71 -4.11
C ILE A 141 -3.59 -15.42 -4.89
N ARG A 142 -4.17 -14.29 -4.46
CA ARG A 142 -3.92 -12.98 -5.10
C ARG A 142 -2.46 -12.57 -5.07
N ALA A 143 -1.79 -12.79 -3.94
CA ALA A 143 -0.39 -12.42 -3.78
C ALA A 143 0.55 -13.26 -4.64
N SER A 144 0.22 -14.54 -4.86
CA SER A 144 1.16 -15.53 -5.45
C SER A 144 0.76 -16.04 -6.83
N SER A 145 -0.31 -15.53 -7.44
CA SER A 145 -0.76 -15.94 -8.78
C SER A 145 -1.47 -14.84 -9.55
N ASN A 146 -1.58 -15.00 -10.87
CA ASN A 146 -2.35 -14.12 -11.75
C ASN A 146 -3.66 -14.81 -12.21
N PRO A 147 -4.68 -14.06 -12.68
CA PRO A 147 -5.85 -14.65 -13.33
C PRO A 147 -5.44 -15.62 -14.45
N GLY A 148 -6.08 -16.79 -14.50
CA GLY A 148 -5.75 -17.87 -15.45
C GLY A 148 -4.66 -18.83 -14.99
N ASP A 149 -3.92 -18.53 -13.92
CA ASP A 149 -2.93 -19.46 -13.39
C ASP A 149 -3.60 -20.68 -12.74
N VAL A 150 -2.89 -21.80 -12.67
CA VAL A 150 -3.35 -23.03 -12.02
C VAL A 150 -2.97 -23.00 -10.54
N VAL A 151 -3.96 -23.18 -9.67
CA VAL A 151 -3.77 -23.36 -8.23
C VAL A 151 -4.06 -24.82 -7.89
N VAL A 152 -3.12 -25.50 -7.23
CA VAL A 152 -3.25 -26.89 -6.80
C VAL A 152 -3.23 -26.97 -5.28
N ASP A 153 -4.24 -27.59 -4.72
CA ASP A 153 -4.32 -27.93 -3.29
C ASP A 153 -4.58 -29.43 -3.13
N PRO A 154 -3.53 -30.23 -2.87
CA PRO A 154 -3.68 -31.67 -2.73
C PRO A 154 -4.34 -32.11 -1.41
N PHE A 155 -4.55 -31.17 -0.48
CA PHE A 155 -5.18 -31.41 0.83
C PHE A 155 -6.37 -30.49 1.06
N CYS A 156 -7.19 -30.28 0.04
CA CYS A 156 -8.21 -29.23 -0.05
C CYS A 156 -9.27 -29.22 1.05
N GLY A 157 -9.39 -30.28 1.86
CA GLY A 157 -10.37 -30.36 2.94
C GLY A 157 -11.80 -30.12 2.44
N CYS A 158 -12.47 -29.09 2.94
CA CYS A 158 -13.80 -28.70 2.46
C CYS A 158 -13.80 -27.86 1.19
N GLY A 159 -12.66 -27.69 0.52
CA GLY A 159 -12.54 -27.02 -0.77
C GLY A 159 -12.38 -25.48 -0.70
N THR A 160 -12.01 -24.91 0.43
CA THR A 160 -11.88 -23.45 0.59
C THR A 160 -10.90 -22.85 -0.44
N ALA A 161 -9.75 -23.52 -0.69
CA ALA A 161 -8.77 -23.03 -1.68
C ALA A 161 -9.33 -23.09 -3.10
N ILE A 162 -10.08 -24.13 -3.44
CA ILE A 162 -10.74 -24.29 -4.75
C ILE A 162 -11.77 -23.16 -4.94
N HIS A 163 -12.60 -22.93 -3.93
CA HIS A 163 -13.59 -21.85 -3.96
C HIS A 163 -12.94 -20.48 -4.15
N ALA A 164 -11.88 -20.18 -3.39
CA ALA A 164 -11.14 -18.91 -3.50
C ALA A 164 -10.50 -18.75 -4.89
N ALA A 165 -9.86 -19.81 -5.41
CA ALA A 165 -9.25 -19.79 -6.73
C ALA A 165 -10.28 -19.53 -7.84
N GLN A 166 -11.41 -20.25 -7.83
CA GLN A 166 -12.50 -20.07 -8.78
C GLN A 166 -13.06 -18.63 -8.75
N LYS A 167 -13.31 -18.10 -7.54
CA LYS A 167 -13.80 -16.72 -7.35
C LYS A 167 -12.85 -15.67 -7.92
N LEU A 168 -11.56 -15.95 -7.90
CA LEU A 168 -10.51 -15.07 -8.38
C LEU A 168 -10.13 -15.31 -9.87
N GLY A 169 -10.77 -16.26 -10.55
CA GLY A 169 -10.47 -16.61 -11.95
C GLY A 169 -9.15 -17.37 -12.13
N ARG A 170 -8.80 -18.21 -11.16
CA ARG A 170 -7.66 -19.13 -11.22
C ARG A 170 -8.16 -20.55 -11.41
#